data_3d05275089b2d8a79b807442902a8e80
#
_entry.id   3d05275089b2d8a79b807442902a8e80
#
_cell.length_a   1.000
_cell.length_b   1.000
_cell.length_c   1.000
_cell.angle_alpha   90.00
_cell.angle_beta   90.00
_cell.angle_gamma   90.00
#
_symmetry.space_group_name_H-M   'P 1'
#
loop_
_entity.id
_entity.type
_entity.pdbx_description
1 polymer ?
#
loop_
_entity_poly.entity_id
_entity_poly.type
_entity_poly.pdbx_seq_one_letter_code
_entity_poly.pdbx_strand_id
1 'polypeptide(L)'
;MKKIFQIFARDMRRLFTNPAAAIVMVGVCVLPSLYAWFNIAANMDPYGNTSNIKVAIANCDTGASTETMSLDAGGTIVDTLKENKQLGWTFVGEKQAKAGVTSGKYYAAIVIPKNFSESLLSILDGE
;
A
#
# COMPACT_ATOMS: atom_id res chain seq x y z
N MET A 1 -16.41 -47.97 -26.38
CA MET A 1 -16.20 -46.51 -26.49
C MET A 1 -17.41 -45.77 -27.08
N LYS A 2 -18.09 -46.26 -28.13
CA LYS A 2 -19.26 -45.58 -28.74
C LYS A 2 -20.44 -45.33 -27.75
N LYS A 3 -20.73 -46.26 -26.84
CA LYS A 3 -21.83 -46.11 -25.86
C LYS A 3 -21.55 -45.01 -24.83
N ILE A 4 -20.30 -44.83 -24.38
CA ILE A 4 -19.91 -43.80 -23.43
C ILE A 4 -20.12 -42.43 -24.05
N PHE A 5 -19.70 -42.24 -25.29
CA PHE A 5 -19.86 -41.00 -26.02
C PHE A 5 -21.34 -40.63 -26.27
N GLN A 6 -22.17 -41.65 -26.56
CA GLN A 6 -23.61 -41.43 -26.72
C GLN A 6 -24.31 -41.03 -25.43
N ILE A 7 -23.92 -41.61 -24.29
CA ILE A 7 -24.43 -41.23 -22.98
C ILE A 7 -24.01 -39.78 -22.67
N PHE A 8 -22.74 -39.46 -22.85
CA PHE A 8 -22.21 -38.10 -22.64
C PHE A 8 -22.95 -37.05 -23.50
N ALA A 9 -23.10 -37.30 -24.79
CA ALA A 9 -23.78 -36.37 -25.68
C ALA A 9 -25.26 -36.16 -25.31
N ARG A 10 -25.94 -37.23 -24.90
CA ARG A 10 -27.33 -37.16 -24.43
C ARG A 10 -27.45 -36.34 -23.14
N ASP A 11 -26.54 -36.56 -22.18
CA ASP A 11 -26.61 -35.91 -20.90
C ASP A 11 -26.21 -34.42 -21.03
N MET A 12 -25.25 -34.12 -21.89
CA MET A 12 -24.90 -32.74 -22.24
C MET A 12 -26.07 -31.99 -22.90
N ARG A 13 -26.76 -32.65 -23.86
CA ARG A 13 -27.93 -32.05 -24.48
C ARG A 13 -29.04 -31.77 -23.46
N ARG A 14 -29.30 -32.71 -22.53
CA ARG A 14 -30.29 -32.51 -21.45
C ARG A 14 -29.95 -31.37 -20.54
N LEU A 15 -28.67 -31.21 -20.23
CA LEU A 15 -28.19 -30.12 -19.40
C LEU A 15 -28.45 -28.73 -20.05
N PHE A 16 -28.14 -28.59 -21.34
CA PHE A 16 -28.37 -27.34 -22.07
C PHE A 16 -29.83 -27.07 -22.45
N THR A 17 -30.65 -28.10 -22.53
CA THR A 17 -32.08 -27.92 -22.84
C THR A 17 -32.94 -27.65 -21.61
N ASN A 18 -32.42 -27.89 -20.40
CA ASN A 18 -33.11 -27.55 -19.15
C ASN A 18 -32.64 -26.18 -18.65
N PRO A 19 -33.51 -25.14 -18.65
CA PRO A 19 -33.11 -23.79 -18.27
C PRO A 19 -32.64 -23.71 -16.82
N ALA A 20 -33.24 -24.48 -15.90
CA ALA A 20 -32.79 -24.48 -14.50
C ALA A 20 -31.39 -25.08 -14.35
N ALA A 21 -31.09 -26.17 -15.03
CA ALA A 21 -29.76 -26.79 -15.03
C ALA A 21 -28.69 -25.88 -15.68
N ALA A 22 -29.07 -25.21 -16.77
CA ALA A 22 -28.16 -24.25 -17.43
C ALA A 22 -27.82 -23.07 -16.52
N ILE A 23 -28.79 -22.49 -15.80
CA ILE A 23 -28.56 -21.40 -14.85
C ILE A 23 -27.61 -21.84 -13.72
N VAL A 24 -27.83 -23.01 -13.14
CA VAL A 24 -26.97 -23.57 -12.08
C VAL A 24 -25.55 -23.79 -12.60
N MET A 25 -25.41 -24.36 -13.81
CA MET A 25 -24.10 -24.59 -14.41
C MET A 25 -23.33 -23.29 -14.66
N VAL A 26 -24.00 -22.29 -15.22
CA VAL A 26 -23.41 -20.96 -15.40
C VAL A 26 -23.00 -20.35 -14.06
N GLY A 27 -23.86 -20.44 -13.04
CA GLY A 27 -23.57 -19.94 -11.70
C GLY A 27 -22.32 -20.59 -11.09
N VAL A 28 -22.23 -21.93 -11.17
CA VAL A 28 -21.08 -22.69 -10.64
C VAL A 28 -19.78 -22.37 -11.39
N CYS A 29 -19.83 -22.05 -12.67
CA CYS A 29 -18.65 -21.67 -13.44
C CYS A 29 -18.25 -20.18 -13.21
N VAL A 30 -19.24 -19.30 -13.18
CA VAL A 30 -19.00 -17.85 -13.14
C VAL A 30 -18.66 -17.35 -11.73
N LEU A 31 -19.37 -17.81 -10.69
CA LEU A 31 -19.16 -17.32 -9.33
C LEU A 31 -17.73 -17.57 -8.79
N PRO A 32 -17.15 -18.79 -8.92
CA PRO A 32 -15.77 -19.00 -8.47
C PRO A 32 -14.75 -18.19 -9.30
N SER A 33 -15.00 -18.03 -10.60
CA SER A 33 -14.13 -17.26 -11.49
C SER A 33 -14.15 -15.77 -11.13
N LEU A 34 -15.33 -15.21 -10.86
CA LEU A 34 -15.47 -13.83 -10.39
C LEU A 34 -14.79 -13.64 -9.02
N TYR A 35 -15.01 -14.57 -8.10
CA TYR A 35 -14.36 -14.51 -6.79
C TYR A 35 -12.84 -14.53 -6.90
N ALA A 36 -12.27 -15.43 -7.70
CA ALA A 36 -10.85 -15.48 -7.97
C ALA A 36 -10.36 -14.18 -8.63
N TRP A 37 -11.07 -13.65 -9.62
CA TRP A 37 -10.74 -12.40 -10.29
C TRP A 37 -10.69 -11.21 -9.33
N PHE A 38 -11.73 -11.03 -8.49
CA PHE A 38 -11.77 -9.94 -7.51
C PHE A 38 -10.64 -10.05 -6.48
N ASN A 39 -10.35 -11.26 -6.00
CA ASN A 39 -9.23 -11.47 -5.07
C ASN A 39 -7.88 -11.14 -5.72
N ILE A 40 -7.66 -11.60 -6.95
CA ILE A 40 -6.42 -11.30 -7.69
C ILE A 40 -6.32 -9.79 -7.94
N ALA A 41 -7.37 -9.15 -8.45
CA ALA A 41 -7.38 -7.73 -8.73
C ALA A 41 -7.14 -6.88 -7.47
N ALA A 42 -7.72 -7.27 -6.33
CA ALA A 42 -7.51 -6.58 -5.05
C ALA A 42 -6.08 -6.71 -4.52
N ASN A 43 -5.39 -7.81 -4.83
CA ASN A 43 -4.03 -8.08 -4.36
C ASN A 43 -2.94 -7.81 -5.42
N MET A 44 -3.29 -7.43 -6.64
CA MET A 44 -2.31 -7.15 -7.70
C MET A 44 -1.43 -5.93 -7.39
N ASP A 45 -1.98 -4.95 -6.69
CA ASP A 45 -1.23 -3.78 -6.25
C ASP A 45 -1.60 -3.40 -4.81
N PRO A 46 -1.03 -4.10 -3.81
CA PRO A 46 -1.30 -3.81 -2.40
C PRO A 46 -0.81 -2.42 -1.99
N TYR A 47 0.08 -1.80 -2.78
CA TYR A 47 0.64 -0.48 -2.51
C TYR A 47 -0.07 0.66 -3.27
N GLY A 48 -0.90 0.36 -4.25
CA GLY A 48 -1.59 1.37 -5.07
C GLY A 48 -2.58 2.25 -4.29
N ASN A 49 -3.10 1.75 -3.16
CA ASN A 49 -4.02 2.48 -2.30
C ASN A 49 -3.40 3.02 -1.01
N THR A 50 -2.09 2.82 -0.80
CA THR A 50 -1.40 3.26 0.43
C THR A 50 -1.24 4.78 0.49
N SER A 51 -1.38 5.50 -0.61
CA SER A 51 -1.42 6.97 -0.65
C SER A 51 -2.53 7.59 0.21
N ASN A 52 -3.59 6.84 0.53
CA ASN A 52 -4.65 7.25 1.44
C ASN A 52 -4.27 7.12 2.93
N ILE A 53 -3.19 6.39 3.26
CA ILE A 53 -2.67 6.25 4.61
C ILE A 53 -1.90 7.51 4.96
N LYS A 54 -2.52 8.38 5.76
CA LYS A 54 -1.90 9.67 6.14
C LYS A 54 -0.84 9.45 7.21
N VAL A 55 0.40 9.84 6.89
CA VAL A 55 1.53 9.82 7.83
C VAL A 55 2.04 11.25 8.00
N ALA A 56 2.12 11.71 9.25
CA ALA A 56 2.61 13.03 9.57
C ALA A 56 4.15 13.02 9.65
N ILE A 57 4.79 14.05 9.07
CA ILE A 57 6.23 14.30 9.16
C ILE A 57 6.45 15.63 9.85
N ALA A 58 7.17 15.61 10.96
CA ALA A 58 7.59 16.80 11.66
C ALA A 58 9.12 16.90 11.61
N ASN A 59 9.62 17.79 10.78
CA ASN A 59 11.05 18.08 10.75
C ASN A 59 11.38 19.18 11.77
N CYS A 60 12.16 18.83 12.80
CA CYS A 60 12.69 19.74 13.78
C CYS A 60 14.20 19.93 13.62
N ASP A 61 14.83 19.22 12.66
CA ASP A 61 16.27 19.30 12.44
C ASP A 61 16.70 20.72 12.09
N THR A 62 17.83 21.14 12.65
CA THR A 62 18.40 22.47 12.41
C THR A 62 19.57 22.44 11.44
N GLY A 63 19.86 21.26 10.89
CA GLY A 63 21.09 21.04 10.14
C GLY A 63 22.32 21.00 11.05
N ALA A 64 23.44 20.61 10.50
CA ALA A 64 24.74 20.67 11.14
C ALA A 64 25.81 21.11 10.16
N SER A 65 26.84 21.79 10.65
CA SER A 65 27.94 22.30 9.84
C SER A 65 29.27 22.12 10.58
N THR A 66 30.22 21.51 9.89
CA THR A 66 31.62 21.44 10.29
C THR A 66 32.45 22.39 9.40
N GLU A 67 33.74 22.55 9.69
CA GLU A 67 34.63 23.39 8.85
C GLU A 67 34.72 22.91 7.40
N THR A 68 34.44 21.61 7.15
CA THR A 68 34.61 20.97 5.85
C THR A 68 33.30 20.54 5.20
N MET A 69 32.20 20.44 5.96
CA MET A 69 30.92 19.92 5.45
C MET A 69 29.71 20.59 6.13
N SER A 70 28.68 20.85 5.34
CA SER A 70 27.35 21.25 5.83
C SER A 70 26.34 20.16 5.46
N LEU A 71 25.56 19.70 6.43
CA LEU A 71 24.58 18.66 6.27
C LEU A 71 23.21 19.11 6.77
N ASP A 72 22.21 19.06 5.92
CA ASP A 72 20.78 19.17 6.26
C ASP A 72 20.07 17.87 5.87
N ALA A 73 20.26 16.85 6.70
CA ALA A 73 19.69 15.52 6.46
C ALA A 73 18.18 15.54 6.64
N GLY A 74 17.66 16.30 7.62
CA GLY A 74 16.23 16.44 7.84
C GLY A 74 15.52 17.09 6.66
N GLY A 75 16.08 18.17 6.10
CA GLY A 75 15.56 18.81 4.89
C GLY A 75 15.57 17.88 3.69
N THR A 76 16.66 17.17 3.46
CA THR A 76 16.82 16.21 2.37
C THR A 76 15.77 15.09 2.44
N ILE A 77 15.51 14.55 3.64
CA ILE A 77 14.46 13.54 3.86
C ILE A 77 13.09 14.12 3.51
N VAL A 78 12.78 15.33 3.98
CA VAL A 78 11.49 15.97 3.69
C VAL A 78 11.30 16.19 2.20
N ASP A 79 12.30 16.63 1.47
CA ASP A 79 12.21 16.87 0.03
C ASP A 79 12.04 15.57 -0.74
N THR A 80 12.76 14.51 -0.37
CA THR A 80 12.57 13.16 -0.94
C THR A 80 11.15 12.64 -0.69
N LEU A 81 10.60 12.85 0.51
CA LEU A 81 9.26 12.41 0.84
C LEU A 81 8.16 13.21 0.13
N LYS A 82 8.37 14.47 -0.21
CA LYS A 82 7.44 15.27 -1.03
C LYS A 82 7.24 14.68 -2.42
N GLU A 83 8.28 14.10 -2.99
CA GLU A 83 8.21 13.44 -4.30
C GLU A 83 7.64 12.01 -4.23
N ASN A 84 7.66 11.41 -3.06
CA ASN A 84 7.18 10.04 -2.84
C ASN A 84 5.66 10.02 -2.71
N LYS A 85 4.99 9.25 -3.58
CA LYS A 85 3.52 9.11 -3.62
C LYS A 85 3.00 7.80 -3.01
N GLN A 86 3.88 7.02 -2.39
CA GLN A 86 3.49 5.72 -1.83
C GLN A 86 2.60 5.84 -0.59
N LEU A 87 2.75 6.91 0.20
CA LEU A 87 1.92 7.22 1.36
C LEU A 87 1.37 8.65 1.26
N GLY A 88 0.34 8.94 2.04
CA GLY A 88 -0.23 10.27 2.17
C GLY A 88 0.59 11.15 3.13
N TRP A 89 1.80 11.52 2.71
CA TRP A 89 2.69 12.33 3.52
C TRP A 89 2.09 13.69 3.83
N THR A 90 2.09 14.06 5.10
CA THR A 90 1.56 15.35 5.57
C THR A 90 2.62 16.03 6.45
N PHE A 91 3.17 17.13 5.98
CA PHE A 91 4.23 17.88 6.67
C PHE A 91 3.60 18.86 7.66
N VAL A 92 3.85 18.67 8.94
CA VAL A 92 3.25 19.44 10.04
C VAL A 92 4.26 19.63 11.17
N GLY A 93 3.98 20.54 12.10
CA GLY A 93 4.81 20.68 13.30
C GLY A 93 4.64 19.50 14.27
N GLU A 94 5.64 19.32 15.14
CA GLU A 94 5.70 18.20 16.10
C GLU A 94 4.42 18.06 16.96
N LYS A 95 3.90 19.19 17.49
CA LYS A 95 2.69 19.17 18.32
C LYS A 95 1.46 18.69 17.53
N GLN A 96 1.34 19.13 16.27
CA GLN A 96 0.24 18.70 15.39
C GLN A 96 0.36 17.25 14.97
N ALA A 97 1.60 16.78 14.71
CA ALA A 97 1.87 15.40 14.38
C ALA A 97 1.43 14.46 15.52
N LYS A 98 1.86 14.75 16.75
CA LYS A 98 1.50 13.99 17.96
C LYS A 98 -0.01 14.02 18.24
N ALA A 99 -0.61 15.20 18.22
CA ALA A 99 -2.05 15.35 18.43
C ALA A 99 -2.88 14.65 17.33
N GLY A 100 -2.40 14.66 16.08
CA GLY A 100 -3.05 14.02 14.97
C GLY A 100 -3.05 12.49 15.06
N VAL A 101 -1.99 11.88 15.58
CA VAL A 101 -1.97 10.44 15.87
C VAL A 101 -2.92 10.09 17.01
N THR A 102 -2.89 10.86 18.11
CA THR A 102 -3.78 10.64 19.26
C THR A 102 -5.26 10.76 18.88
N SER A 103 -5.60 11.67 17.96
CA SER A 103 -6.97 11.86 17.48
C SER A 103 -7.38 10.92 16.35
N GLY A 104 -6.49 10.06 15.87
CA GLY A 104 -6.74 9.16 14.74
C GLY A 104 -6.75 9.84 13.37
N LYS A 105 -6.33 11.12 13.28
CA LYS A 105 -6.21 11.85 12.02
C LYS A 105 -5.08 11.33 11.14
N TYR A 106 -3.97 10.91 11.76
CA TYR A 106 -2.80 10.31 11.12
C TYR A 106 -2.63 8.89 11.64
N TYR A 107 -2.25 7.99 10.74
CA TYR A 107 -1.94 6.59 11.09
C TYR A 107 -0.66 6.50 11.92
N ALA A 108 0.33 7.30 11.56
CA ALA A 108 1.61 7.41 12.25
C ALA A 108 2.16 8.82 12.14
N ALA A 109 3.14 9.15 12.98
CA ALA A 109 3.94 10.36 12.88
C ALA A 109 5.42 10.04 13.01
N ILE A 110 6.22 10.64 12.14
CA ILE A 110 7.68 10.62 12.18
C ILE A 110 8.12 12.00 12.61
N VAL A 111 8.89 12.06 13.70
CA VAL A 111 9.48 13.32 14.22
C VAL A 111 10.99 13.22 14.05
N ILE A 112 11.55 14.08 13.23
CA ILE A 112 13.00 14.23 13.06
C ILE A 112 13.48 15.18 14.15
N PRO A 113 14.36 14.75 15.08
CA PRO A 113 14.80 15.57 16.20
C PRO A 113 15.73 16.70 15.74
N LYS A 114 15.93 17.71 16.60
CA LYS A 114 16.72 18.90 16.28
C LYS A 114 18.19 18.61 15.96
N ASN A 115 18.75 17.62 16.61
CA ASN A 115 20.15 17.22 16.47
C ASN A 115 20.36 16.06 15.49
N PHE A 116 19.42 15.83 14.57
CA PHE A 116 19.49 14.68 13.67
C PHE A 116 20.71 14.74 12.75
N SER A 117 20.93 15.89 12.07
CA SER A 117 22.09 16.10 11.21
C SER A 117 23.40 16.09 11.99
N GLU A 118 23.43 16.66 13.20
CA GLU A 118 24.60 16.65 14.08
C GLU A 118 24.99 15.21 14.48
N SER A 119 24.00 14.42 14.89
CA SER A 119 24.23 13.00 15.23
C SER A 119 24.70 12.17 14.04
N LEU A 120 24.27 12.49 12.82
CA LEU A 120 24.76 11.82 11.61
C LEU A 120 26.21 12.20 11.31
N LEU A 121 26.57 13.47 11.46
CA LEU A 121 27.95 13.91 11.26
C LEU A 121 28.90 13.26 12.27
N SER A 122 28.52 13.15 13.54
CA SER A 122 29.38 12.53 14.57
C SER A 122 29.67 11.06 14.22
N ILE A 123 28.68 10.33 13.65
CA ILE A 123 28.91 8.95 13.19
C ILE A 123 29.85 8.89 11.99
N LEU A 124 29.79 9.87 11.08
CA LEU A 124 30.65 9.93 9.90
C LEU A 124 32.10 10.30 10.26
N ASP A 125 32.27 11.15 11.28
CA ASP A 125 33.56 11.57 11.79
C ASP A 125 34.23 10.51 12.71
N GLY A 126 33.54 9.42 13.03
CA GLY A 126 34.07 8.25 13.74
C GLY A 126 34.20 8.44 15.26
N GLU A 127 33.39 9.35 15.85
CA GLU A 127 33.24 9.49 17.31
C GLU A 127 32.04 8.69 17.85
#